data_41da37df00425840ba0f4493272465b5
#
_entry.id   41da37df00425840ba0f4493272465b5
#
_cell.length_a   1.000
_cell.length_b   1.000
_cell.length_c   1.000
_cell.angle_alpha   90.00
_cell.angle_beta   90.00
_cell.angle_gamma   90.00
#
_symmetry.space_group_name_H-M   'P 1'
#
loop_
_entity.id
_entity.type
_entity.pdbx_description
1 polymer ?
#
loop_
_entity_poly.entity_id
_entity_poly.type
_entity_poly.pdbx_seq_one_letter_code
_entity_poly.pdbx_strand_id
1 'polypeptide(L)'
;NNHFYENINRDENFDLIINCEKENLITKSLFSKKISKDYYSDAYTCIIYHQKIFNNKAIQIFTKYGPLAFLPLSKNETSIVFSIYKQKENIDKKKIIELIKFYNNLYFIKKFSKFEKVQLRFSSARNYYNGKILLFGDGLHQIHPLVGQGFNMTLRDLEVLLNEIQNKIELGLSLDASVLDEF
;
A
#
# COMPACT_ATOMS: atom_id res chain seq x y z
N ASN A 1 2.00 17.88 -24.48
CA ASN A 1 2.26 17.09 -23.27
C ASN A 1 2.91 15.72 -23.55
N ASN A 2 2.70 15.08 -24.71
CA ASN A 2 3.41 13.84 -25.05
C ASN A 2 4.92 14.05 -25.20
N HIS A 3 5.37 15.21 -25.69
CA HIS A 3 6.79 15.53 -25.85
C HIS A 3 7.59 15.51 -24.55
N PHE A 4 6.98 15.79 -23.39
CA PHE A 4 7.67 15.74 -22.10
C PHE A 4 8.10 14.31 -21.74
N TYR A 5 7.24 13.31 -21.99
CA TYR A 5 7.51 11.91 -21.65
C TYR A 5 8.47 11.24 -22.65
N GLU A 6 8.39 11.62 -23.92
CA GLU A 6 9.37 11.20 -24.93
C GLU A 6 10.76 11.71 -24.58
N ASN A 7 10.85 12.94 -24.05
CA ASN A 7 12.12 13.52 -23.62
C ASN A 7 12.69 12.79 -22.37
N ILE A 8 11.87 12.39 -21.41
CA ILE A 8 12.33 11.61 -20.24
C ILE A 8 12.91 10.26 -20.67
N ASN A 9 12.28 9.55 -21.60
CA ASN A 9 12.80 8.29 -22.12
C ASN A 9 14.08 8.45 -22.95
N ARG A 10 14.32 9.64 -23.52
CA ARG A 10 15.52 10.00 -24.30
C ARG A 10 16.58 10.69 -23.49
N ASP A 11 16.32 10.99 -22.21
CA ASP A 11 17.29 11.64 -21.34
C ASP A 11 18.44 10.67 -21.04
N GLU A 12 19.60 10.94 -21.60
CA GLU A 12 20.81 10.11 -21.47
C GLU A 12 21.46 10.18 -20.08
N ASN A 13 20.97 11.08 -19.19
CA ASN A 13 21.50 11.20 -17.85
C ASN A 13 21.06 10.04 -16.91
N PHE A 14 20.08 9.23 -17.31
CA PHE A 14 19.57 8.13 -16.49
C PHE A 14 19.42 6.85 -17.31
N ASP A 15 19.94 5.77 -16.82
CA ASP A 15 19.79 4.45 -17.41
C ASP A 15 18.40 3.87 -17.13
N LEU A 16 17.94 4.01 -15.89
CA LEU A 16 16.61 3.61 -15.43
C LEU A 16 15.95 4.70 -14.61
N ILE A 17 14.63 4.81 -14.70
CA ILE A 17 13.80 5.73 -13.93
C ILE A 17 12.75 4.92 -13.18
N ILE A 18 12.78 4.95 -11.85
CA ILE A 18 11.81 4.24 -11.00
C ILE A 18 10.76 5.23 -10.53
N ASN A 19 9.53 5.08 -11.01
CA ASN A 19 8.39 5.91 -10.64
C ASN A 19 7.55 5.22 -9.56
N CYS A 20 7.68 5.67 -8.31
CA CYS A 20 6.92 5.14 -7.17
C CYS A 20 5.60 5.87 -6.92
N GLU A 21 5.33 6.97 -7.65
CA GLU A 21 4.15 7.79 -7.41
C GLU A 21 2.93 7.32 -8.20
N LYS A 22 1.83 7.11 -7.48
CA LYS A 22 0.57 6.64 -8.04
C LYS A 22 -0.17 7.68 -8.90
N GLU A 23 -0.07 8.96 -8.54
CA GLU A 23 -0.93 10.03 -9.07
C GLU A 23 -0.18 11.10 -9.88
N ASN A 24 1.12 10.93 -10.12
CA ASN A 24 1.88 11.88 -10.90
C ASN A 24 1.54 11.81 -12.41
N LEU A 25 2.07 12.77 -13.17
CA LEU A 25 1.82 12.87 -14.61
C LEU A 25 2.36 11.66 -15.39
N ILE A 26 3.49 11.09 -14.99
CA ILE A 26 4.10 9.91 -15.61
C ILE A 26 3.14 8.74 -15.50
N THR A 27 2.65 8.44 -14.30
CA THR A 27 1.69 7.34 -14.07
C THR A 27 0.40 7.54 -14.86
N LYS A 28 -0.14 8.76 -14.89
CA LYS A 28 -1.39 9.05 -15.62
C LYS A 28 -1.24 8.93 -17.12
N SER A 29 -0.09 9.25 -17.67
CA SER A 29 0.13 9.26 -19.11
C SER A 29 0.59 7.91 -19.64
N LEU A 30 1.57 7.29 -18.99
CA LEU A 30 2.20 6.06 -19.49
C LEU A 30 1.55 4.78 -18.95
N PHE A 31 0.98 4.84 -17.74
CA PHE A 31 0.44 3.68 -17.02
C PHE A 31 -1.05 3.81 -16.70
N SER A 32 -1.81 4.41 -17.62
CA SER A 32 -3.26 4.62 -17.44
C SER A 32 -4.08 3.34 -17.47
N LYS A 33 -3.60 2.30 -18.17
CA LYS A 33 -4.31 1.01 -18.29
C LYS A 33 -4.09 0.18 -17.02
N LYS A 34 -5.15 0.10 -16.20
CA LYS A 34 -5.14 -0.65 -14.92
C LYS A 34 -6.28 -1.66 -14.88
N ILE A 35 -6.02 -2.78 -14.21
CA ILE A 35 -7.07 -3.69 -13.77
C ILE A 35 -7.47 -3.22 -12.38
N SER A 36 -8.74 -2.93 -12.16
CA SER A 36 -9.22 -2.49 -10.85
C SER A 36 -10.49 -3.23 -10.45
N LYS A 37 -10.61 -3.51 -9.14
CA LYS A 37 -11.77 -4.16 -8.54
C LYS A 37 -12.09 -3.48 -7.21
N ASP A 38 -13.35 -3.14 -6.99
CA ASP A 38 -13.81 -2.67 -5.68
C ASP A 38 -13.91 -3.88 -4.73
N TYR A 39 -13.33 -3.75 -3.53
CA TYR A 39 -13.50 -4.76 -2.48
C TYR A 39 -14.85 -4.64 -1.74
N TYR A 40 -15.64 -3.62 -2.08
CA TYR A 40 -16.87 -3.28 -1.37
C TYR A 40 -16.63 -3.15 0.14
N SER A 41 -15.51 -2.56 0.49
CA SER A 41 -15.08 -2.37 1.87
C SER A 41 -14.44 -1.00 2.06
N ASP A 42 -14.58 -0.46 3.26
CA ASP A 42 -13.90 0.76 3.68
C ASP A 42 -12.98 0.42 4.86
N ALA A 43 -11.74 0.92 4.84
CA ALA A 43 -10.86 0.88 6.00
C ALA A 43 -11.05 2.15 6.85
N TYR A 44 -11.27 1.95 8.13
CA TYR A 44 -11.30 3.00 9.14
C TYR A 44 -10.04 2.90 9.97
N THR A 45 -9.28 4.00 10.04
CA THR A 45 -8.03 4.05 10.81
C THR A 45 -8.11 5.12 11.89
N CYS A 46 -7.54 4.82 13.04
CA CYS A 46 -7.36 5.78 14.12
C CYS A 46 -6.26 5.30 15.08
N ILE A 47 -5.80 6.17 15.95
CA ILE A 47 -4.92 5.81 17.08
C ILE A 47 -5.78 5.75 18.34
N ILE A 48 -5.63 4.68 19.13
CA ILE A 48 -6.13 4.61 20.49
C ILE A 48 -5.00 4.95 21.46
N TYR A 49 -5.30 5.82 22.42
CA TYR A 49 -4.45 6.15 23.56
C TYR A 49 -4.94 5.36 24.77
N HIS A 50 -4.05 4.61 25.40
CA HIS A 50 -4.39 3.68 26.49
C HIS A 50 -3.39 3.78 27.64
N GLN A 51 -3.58 3.01 28.72
CA GLN A 51 -2.58 2.91 29.80
C GLN A 51 -1.27 2.31 29.26
N LYS A 52 -0.16 2.62 29.97
CA LYS A 52 1.13 1.98 29.65
C LYS A 52 1.04 0.47 29.86
N ILE A 53 1.42 -0.27 28.82
CA ILE A 53 1.54 -1.73 28.85
C ILE A 53 2.78 -2.16 28.06
N PHE A 54 3.14 -3.44 28.15
CA PHE A 54 4.13 -4.04 27.27
C PHE A 54 3.46 -4.32 25.90
N ASN A 55 3.54 -3.33 25.02
CA ASN A 55 2.80 -3.26 23.75
C ASN A 55 3.72 -3.60 22.57
N ASN A 56 3.99 -4.88 22.35
CA ASN A 56 4.94 -5.36 21.33
C ASN A 56 4.37 -6.39 20.37
N LYS A 57 3.05 -6.65 20.42
CA LYS A 57 2.41 -7.64 19.56
C LYS A 57 1.33 -6.99 18.71
N ALA A 58 1.44 -7.14 17.40
CA ALA A 58 0.33 -6.86 16.48
C ALA A 58 -0.73 -7.95 16.61
N ILE A 59 -1.99 -7.55 16.71
CA ILE A 59 -3.14 -8.46 16.84
C ILE A 59 -4.10 -8.17 15.70
N GLN A 60 -4.55 -9.21 15.02
CA GLN A 60 -5.61 -9.11 14.02
C GLN A 60 -6.74 -10.06 14.37
N ILE A 61 -7.95 -9.55 14.33
CA ILE A 61 -9.18 -10.28 14.63
C ILE A 61 -10.05 -10.28 13.38
N PHE A 62 -10.47 -11.46 12.92
CA PHE A 62 -11.44 -11.59 11.84
C PHE A 62 -12.85 -11.53 12.42
N THR A 63 -13.48 -10.37 12.29
CA THR A 63 -14.84 -10.15 12.77
C THR A 63 -15.86 -10.44 11.67
N LYS A 64 -17.14 -10.56 12.00
CA LYS A 64 -18.21 -10.67 11.01
C LYS A 64 -18.36 -9.43 10.13
N TYR A 65 -17.80 -8.29 10.53
CA TYR A 65 -17.80 -7.03 9.76
C TYR A 65 -16.58 -6.90 8.86
N GLY A 66 -15.53 -7.68 9.12
CA GLY A 66 -14.25 -7.68 8.43
C GLY A 66 -13.08 -7.68 9.42
N PRO A 67 -11.83 -7.64 8.93
CA PRO A 67 -10.64 -7.70 9.76
C PRO A 67 -10.42 -6.40 10.55
N LEU A 68 -10.15 -6.56 11.85
CA LEU A 68 -9.79 -5.51 12.79
C LEU A 68 -8.36 -5.77 13.30
N ALA A 69 -7.46 -4.83 13.06
CA ALA A 69 -6.08 -4.92 13.52
C ALA A 69 -5.76 -3.89 14.60
N PHE A 70 -4.98 -4.33 15.58
CA PHE A 70 -4.37 -3.52 16.63
C PHE A 70 -2.85 -3.56 16.42
N LEU A 71 -2.25 -2.44 16.02
CA LEU A 71 -0.86 -2.33 15.63
C LEU A 71 -0.12 -1.44 16.63
N PRO A 72 0.79 -1.98 17.46
CA PRO A 72 1.53 -1.22 18.46
C PRO A 72 2.35 -0.09 17.83
N LEU A 73 2.22 1.13 18.36
CA LEU A 73 3.08 2.27 18.02
C LEU A 73 4.04 2.58 19.14
N SER A 74 3.54 2.55 20.39
CA SER A 74 4.32 2.79 21.58
C SER A 74 3.75 2.04 22.79
N LYS A 75 4.31 2.23 23.97
CA LYS A 75 3.80 1.60 25.22
C LYS A 75 2.38 2.04 25.58
N ASN A 76 1.88 3.14 25.03
CA ASN A 76 0.57 3.73 25.36
C ASN A 76 -0.24 4.18 24.12
N GLU A 77 0.22 3.80 22.91
CA GLU A 77 -0.44 4.12 21.65
C GLU A 77 -0.51 2.89 20.76
N THR A 78 -1.64 2.66 20.15
CA THR A 78 -1.89 1.57 19.21
C THR A 78 -2.70 2.09 18.03
N SER A 79 -2.23 1.84 16.82
CA SER A 79 -2.98 2.11 15.60
C SER A 79 -4.05 1.04 15.40
N ILE A 80 -5.24 1.49 15.07
CA ILE A 80 -6.37 0.64 14.68
C ILE A 80 -6.53 0.71 13.17
N VAL A 81 -6.67 -0.45 12.54
CA VAL A 81 -7.10 -0.58 11.15
C VAL A 81 -8.29 -1.53 11.13
N PHE A 82 -9.46 -1.00 10.86
CA PHE A 82 -10.70 -1.78 10.78
C PHE A 82 -11.25 -1.73 9.37
N SER A 83 -11.10 -2.80 8.62
CA SER A 83 -11.73 -2.95 7.30
C SER A 83 -13.14 -3.47 7.47
N ILE A 84 -14.13 -2.72 6.97
CA ILE A 84 -15.55 -3.04 7.14
C ILE A 84 -16.18 -3.22 5.77
N TYR A 85 -16.83 -4.37 5.56
CA TYR A 85 -17.61 -4.61 4.35
C TYR A 85 -18.77 -3.63 4.26
N LYS A 86 -18.99 -3.05 3.08
CA LYS A 86 -20.15 -2.19 2.82
C LYS A 86 -21.42 -3.03 2.94
N GLN A 87 -22.13 -2.83 4.00
CA GLN A 87 -23.45 -3.43 4.23
C GLN A 87 -24.54 -2.47 3.71
N LYS A 88 -25.79 -2.95 3.64
CA LYS A 88 -26.95 -2.12 3.27
C LYS A 88 -27.15 -0.94 4.25
N GLU A 89 -26.70 -1.10 5.51
CA GLU A 89 -26.75 -0.05 6.53
C GLU A 89 -25.39 0.66 6.65
N ASN A 90 -25.41 1.98 6.64
CA ASN A 90 -24.23 2.78 6.91
C ASN A 90 -23.82 2.61 8.37
N ILE A 91 -22.64 2.06 8.62
CA ILE A 91 -22.06 1.97 9.96
C ILE A 91 -21.48 3.34 10.30
N ASP A 92 -22.06 3.98 11.31
CA ASP A 92 -21.60 5.28 11.78
C ASP A 92 -20.35 5.16 12.68
N LYS A 93 -19.74 6.30 12.97
CA LYS A 93 -18.55 6.37 13.83
C LYS A 93 -18.80 5.82 15.24
N LYS A 94 -20.00 6.00 15.79
CA LYS A 94 -20.34 5.50 17.14
C LYS A 94 -20.29 3.97 17.14
N LYS A 95 -20.90 3.38 16.14
CA LYS A 95 -20.92 1.90 16.00
C LYS A 95 -19.51 1.34 15.80
N ILE A 96 -18.65 2.01 15.02
CA ILE A 96 -17.25 1.60 14.85
C ILE A 96 -16.52 1.59 16.20
N ILE A 97 -16.69 2.64 17.02
CA ILE A 97 -16.09 2.73 18.36
C ILE A 97 -16.60 1.62 19.28
N GLU A 98 -17.91 1.33 19.26
CA GLU A 98 -18.50 0.24 20.02
C GLU A 98 -17.90 -1.10 19.63
N LEU A 99 -17.77 -1.37 18.33
CA LEU A 99 -17.18 -2.61 17.82
C LEU A 99 -15.71 -2.74 18.20
N ILE A 100 -14.91 -1.66 18.08
CA ILE A 100 -13.52 -1.66 18.52
C ILE A 100 -13.43 -1.98 20.01
N LYS A 101 -14.27 -1.36 20.83
CA LYS A 101 -14.32 -1.63 22.28
C LYS A 101 -14.76 -3.05 22.57
N PHE A 102 -15.74 -3.57 21.85
CA PHE A 102 -16.26 -4.95 22.02
C PHE A 102 -15.19 -6.02 21.73
N TYR A 103 -14.41 -5.86 20.66
CA TYR A 103 -13.35 -6.79 20.30
C TYR A 103 -12.02 -6.52 21.02
N ASN A 104 -11.91 -5.40 21.71
CA ASN A 104 -10.73 -5.05 22.49
C ASN A 104 -10.77 -5.71 23.87
N ASN A 105 -9.85 -6.62 24.12
CA ASN A 105 -9.70 -7.28 25.44
C ASN A 105 -8.36 -6.95 26.14
N LEU A 106 -7.54 -6.06 25.55
CA LEU A 106 -6.18 -5.81 26.02
C LEU A 106 -5.97 -4.37 26.51
N TYR A 107 -6.60 -3.39 25.85
CA TYR A 107 -6.31 -1.99 26.07
C TYR A 107 -7.37 -1.29 26.92
N PHE A 108 -6.94 -0.63 28.01
CA PHE A 108 -7.82 0.34 28.69
C PHE A 108 -7.78 1.65 27.92
N ILE A 109 -8.73 1.82 26.97
CA ILE A 109 -8.77 2.93 26.03
C ILE A 109 -9.21 4.20 26.75
N LYS A 110 -8.35 5.23 26.73
CA LYS A 110 -8.61 6.57 27.29
C LYS A 110 -9.21 7.51 26.23
N LYS A 111 -8.70 7.45 25.00
CA LYS A 111 -9.07 8.38 23.93
C LYS A 111 -8.87 7.73 22.56
N PHE A 112 -9.68 8.14 21.59
CA PHE A 112 -9.49 7.89 20.15
C PHE A 112 -9.00 9.16 19.46
N SER A 113 -8.07 9.05 18.52
CA SER A 113 -7.74 10.14 17.60
C SER A 113 -8.89 10.40 16.61
N LYS A 114 -8.68 11.31 15.68
CA LYS A 114 -9.56 11.46 14.51
C LYS A 114 -9.57 10.17 13.71
N PHE A 115 -10.76 9.76 13.27
CA PHE A 115 -10.91 8.64 12.33
C PHE A 115 -10.69 9.13 10.90
N GLU A 116 -9.93 8.34 10.16
CA GLU A 116 -9.80 8.47 8.71
C GLU A 116 -10.50 7.30 8.05
N LYS A 117 -11.07 7.54 6.88
CA LYS A 117 -11.79 6.55 6.09
C LYS A 117 -11.17 6.47 4.70
N VAL A 118 -10.81 5.27 4.29
CA VAL A 118 -10.24 4.99 2.97
C VAL A 118 -11.04 3.88 2.30
N GLN A 119 -11.53 4.13 1.09
CA GLN A 119 -12.17 3.09 0.29
C GLN A 119 -11.14 2.08 -0.20
N LEU A 120 -11.39 0.80 0.03
CA LEU A 120 -10.49 -0.27 -0.38
C LEU A 120 -10.79 -0.71 -1.81
N ARG A 121 -9.76 -0.66 -2.65
CA ARG A 121 -9.80 -1.08 -4.05
C ARG A 121 -8.56 -1.88 -4.38
N PHE A 122 -8.74 -2.90 -5.18
CA PHE A 122 -7.65 -3.51 -5.91
C PHE A 122 -7.33 -2.66 -7.13
N SER A 123 -6.07 -2.44 -7.40
CA SER A 123 -5.61 -1.84 -8.64
C SER A 123 -4.23 -2.42 -9.00
N SER A 124 -4.05 -2.82 -10.25
CA SER A 124 -2.77 -3.25 -10.77
C SER A 124 -2.60 -2.67 -12.17
N ALA A 125 -1.44 -2.10 -12.45
CA ALA A 125 -1.11 -1.65 -13.79
C ALA A 125 -0.98 -2.86 -14.72
N ARG A 126 -1.39 -2.71 -15.98
CA ARG A 126 -1.22 -3.78 -16.99
C ARG A 126 0.20 -3.84 -17.52
N ASN A 127 0.87 -2.72 -17.61
CA ASN A 127 2.25 -2.60 -18.01
C ASN A 127 3.06 -2.07 -16.83
N TYR A 128 4.18 -2.69 -16.56
CA TYR A 128 5.06 -2.34 -15.44
C TYR A 128 6.03 -1.24 -15.83
N TYR A 129 6.43 -1.19 -17.10
CA TYR A 129 7.39 -0.23 -17.62
C TYR A 129 7.01 0.32 -18.99
N ASN A 130 7.63 1.41 -19.35
CA ASN A 130 7.56 2.04 -20.65
C ASN A 130 8.93 2.64 -20.99
N GLY A 131 9.64 2.02 -21.95
CA GLY A 131 11.05 2.31 -22.18
C GLY A 131 11.85 2.03 -20.91
N LYS A 132 12.65 3.01 -20.45
CA LYS A 132 13.43 2.91 -19.22
C LYS A 132 12.71 3.34 -17.93
N ILE A 133 11.42 3.61 -17.99
CA ILE A 133 10.62 4.03 -16.85
C ILE A 133 9.87 2.85 -16.27
N LEU A 134 10.23 2.42 -15.08
CA LEU A 134 9.56 1.39 -14.28
C LEU A 134 8.50 2.05 -13.38
N LEU A 135 7.28 1.52 -13.39
CA LEU A 135 6.28 1.81 -12.38
C LEU A 135 6.45 0.85 -11.18
N PHE A 136 6.55 1.38 -9.96
CA PHE A 136 6.92 0.59 -8.80
C PHE A 136 6.01 0.88 -7.59
N GLY A 137 5.95 -0.05 -6.63
CA GLY A 137 5.23 0.10 -5.38
C GLY A 137 3.72 0.32 -5.56
N ASP A 138 3.13 1.28 -4.84
CA ASP A 138 1.70 1.60 -4.89
C ASP A 138 1.22 2.10 -6.26
N GLY A 139 2.13 2.57 -7.10
CA GLY A 139 1.84 2.91 -8.50
C GLY A 139 1.54 1.67 -9.33
N LEU A 140 2.32 0.61 -9.12
CA LEU A 140 2.24 -0.65 -9.84
C LEU A 140 1.02 -1.47 -9.38
N HIS A 141 0.90 -1.72 -8.09
CA HIS A 141 -0.20 -2.51 -7.54
C HIS A 141 -0.65 -1.99 -6.17
N GLN A 142 -1.94 -2.00 -5.98
CA GLN A 142 -2.59 -1.66 -4.72
C GLN A 142 -3.53 -2.80 -4.34
N ILE A 143 -3.27 -3.43 -3.20
CA ILE A 143 -4.07 -4.55 -2.70
C ILE A 143 -4.73 -4.21 -1.37
N HIS A 144 -5.62 -5.09 -0.91
CA HIS A 144 -6.27 -4.95 0.39
C HIS A 144 -5.21 -4.92 1.51
N PRO A 145 -5.30 -4.01 2.49
CA PRO A 145 -4.33 -3.86 3.57
C PRO A 145 -4.38 -5.01 4.60
N LEU A 146 -4.70 -6.22 4.15
CA LEU A 146 -4.74 -7.40 5.00
C LEU A 146 -3.31 -7.84 5.32
N VAL A 147 -2.94 -7.81 6.60
CA VAL A 147 -1.61 -8.25 7.08
C VAL A 147 -0.42 -7.52 6.41
N GLY A 148 -0.62 -6.31 5.91
CA GLY A 148 0.44 -5.53 5.24
C GLY A 148 0.93 -6.13 3.91
N GLN A 149 0.12 -6.93 3.22
CA GLN A 149 0.53 -7.63 2.00
C GLN A 149 1.05 -6.70 0.89
N GLY A 150 0.52 -5.48 0.76
CA GLY A 150 0.99 -4.52 -0.23
C GLY A 150 2.46 -4.17 -0.06
N PHE A 151 2.88 -3.86 1.16
CA PHE A 151 4.28 -3.59 1.47
C PHE A 151 5.17 -4.81 1.25
N ASN A 152 4.71 -6.00 1.65
CA ASN A 152 5.46 -7.24 1.45
C ASN A 152 5.64 -7.59 -0.03
N MET A 153 4.64 -7.31 -0.89
CA MET A 153 4.78 -7.44 -2.34
C MET A 153 5.85 -6.49 -2.87
N THR A 154 5.78 -5.20 -2.50
CA THR A 154 6.79 -4.22 -2.91
C THR A 154 8.21 -4.60 -2.49
N LEU A 155 8.39 -5.23 -1.31
CA LEU A 155 9.71 -5.72 -0.89
C LEU A 155 10.21 -6.88 -1.75
N ARG A 156 9.33 -7.80 -2.16
CA ARG A 156 9.70 -8.89 -3.09
C ARG A 156 10.03 -8.35 -4.47
N ASP A 157 9.26 -7.41 -4.98
CA ASP A 157 9.55 -6.75 -6.25
C ASP A 157 10.89 -6.03 -6.19
N LEU A 158 11.20 -5.38 -5.06
CA LEU A 158 12.50 -4.74 -4.85
C LEU A 158 13.65 -5.75 -4.86
N GLU A 159 13.48 -6.90 -4.22
CA GLU A 159 14.49 -7.98 -4.23
C GLU A 159 14.75 -8.47 -5.65
N VAL A 160 13.70 -8.71 -6.45
CA VAL A 160 13.85 -9.12 -7.85
C VAL A 160 14.58 -8.05 -8.65
N LEU A 161 14.14 -6.79 -8.56
CA LEU A 161 14.76 -5.68 -9.29
C LEU A 161 16.25 -5.51 -8.95
N LEU A 162 16.61 -5.60 -7.68
CA LEU A 162 18.00 -5.49 -7.25
C LEU A 162 18.86 -6.64 -7.76
N ASN A 163 18.32 -7.86 -7.76
CA ASN A 163 19.02 -9.03 -8.30
C ASN A 163 19.26 -8.88 -9.81
N GLU A 164 18.27 -8.43 -10.58
CA GLU A 164 18.44 -8.20 -12.02
C GLU A 164 19.46 -7.10 -12.32
N ILE A 165 19.44 -6.00 -11.58
CA ILE A 165 20.43 -4.93 -11.69
C ILE A 165 21.83 -5.47 -11.37
N GLN A 166 21.97 -6.22 -10.27
CA GLN A 166 23.26 -6.78 -9.86
C GLN A 166 23.80 -7.77 -10.89
N ASN A 167 22.97 -8.67 -11.38
CA ASN A 167 23.35 -9.64 -12.43
C ASN A 167 23.92 -8.94 -13.67
N LYS A 168 23.24 -7.87 -14.12
CA LYS A 168 23.72 -7.10 -15.29
C LYS A 168 25.06 -6.40 -15.03
N ILE A 169 25.23 -5.82 -13.85
CA ILE A 169 26.49 -5.19 -13.45
C ILE A 169 27.64 -6.22 -13.42
N GLU A 170 27.42 -7.40 -12.82
CA GLU A 170 28.43 -8.46 -12.72
C GLU A 170 28.83 -9.03 -14.10
N LEU A 171 27.89 -9.04 -15.03
CA LEU A 171 28.14 -9.48 -16.41
C LEU A 171 28.72 -8.35 -17.32
N GLY A 172 28.89 -7.14 -16.79
CA GLY A 172 29.34 -5.98 -17.57
C GLY A 172 28.35 -5.51 -18.64
N LEU A 173 27.04 -5.82 -18.46
CA LEU A 173 25.97 -5.42 -19.37
C LEU A 173 25.41 -4.04 -19.03
N SER A 174 24.80 -3.38 -20.00
CA SER A 174 24.16 -2.08 -19.81
C SER A 174 22.96 -2.18 -18.88
N LEU A 175 22.78 -1.15 -18.02
CA LEU A 175 21.57 -0.98 -17.21
C LEU A 175 20.52 -0.20 -18.02
N ASP A 176 19.99 -0.82 -19.05
CA ASP A 176 18.95 -0.23 -19.91
C ASP A 176 17.57 -0.87 -19.65
N ALA A 177 16.61 -0.60 -20.51
CA ALA A 177 15.25 -1.13 -20.40
C ALA A 177 15.20 -2.68 -20.35
N SER A 178 16.24 -3.38 -20.81
CA SER A 178 16.29 -4.86 -20.78
C SER A 178 16.36 -5.44 -19.34
N VAL A 179 16.75 -4.63 -18.33
CA VAL A 179 16.60 -5.01 -16.92
C VAL A 179 15.14 -5.26 -16.57
N LEU A 180 14.22 -4.55 -17.22
CA LEU A 180 12.79 -4.56 -16.92
C LEU A 180 12.03 -5.66 -17.63
N ASP A 181 12.65 -6.32 -18.62
CA ASP A 181 12.06 -7.47 -19.32
C ASP A 181 12.06 -8.73 -18.45
N GLU A 182 13.01 -8.83 -17.52
CA GLU A 182 13.17 -9.95 -16.58
C GLU A 182 12.47 -9.69 -15.24
N PHE A 183 12.14 -8.42 -14.95
CA PHE A 183 11.42 -8.00 -13.74
C PHE A 183 9.94 -8.35 -13.80
#